data_39c212001192970b0f5e253cf3e30bc8
#
_entry.id   39c212001192970b0f5e253cf3e30bc8
#
_cell.length_a   1.000
_cell.length_b   1.000
_cell.length_c   1.000
_cell.angle_alpha   90.00
_cell.angle_beta   90.00
_cell.angle_gamma   90.00
#
_symmetry.space_group_name_H-M   'P 1'
#
loop_
_entity.id
_entity.type
_entity.pdbx_description
1 polymer ?
#
loop_
_entity_poly.entity_id
_entity_poly.type
_entity_poly.pdbx_seq_one_letter_code
_entity_poly.pdbx_strand_id
1 'polypeptide(L)'
;MRAFPPRLPEQPIFYPVLSEEYAVKIARDWNVPASGSGYVTRFEVRRDFLDNYSVQKAGGSAHSEYWIPAEEMTAFNEAIIGEIEVVAEFR
;
A
#
# COMPACT_ATOMS: atom_id res chain seq x y z
N MET A 1 7.05 -10.79 6.77
CA MET A 1 5.75 -10.25 7.19
C MET A 1 4.68 -10.75 6.25
N ARG A 2 3.54 -11.17 6.76
CA ARG A 2 2.48 -11.79 5.94
C ARG A 2 1.17 -11.01 5.92
N ALA A 3 1.05 -9.98 6.73
CA ALA A 3 -0.17 -9.19 6.83
C ALA A 3 0.16 -7.79 7.30
N PHE A 4 -0.68 -6.83 6.92
CA PHE A 4 -0.59 -5.47 7.42
C PHE A 4 -1.40 -5.34 8.71
N PRO A 5 -0.95 -4.50 9.65
CA PRO A 5 -1.71 -4.26 10.88
C PRO A 5 -3.05 -3.55 10.59
N PRO A 6 -4.00 -3.60 11.53
CA PRO A 6 -5.24 -2.84 11.39
C PRO A 6 -4.96 -1.35 11.23
N ARG A 7 -5.83 -0.66 10.48
CA ARG A 7 -5.71 0.80 10.29
C ARG A 7 -6.12 1.54 11.56
N LEU A 8 -5.49 2.67 11.77
CA LEU A 8 -5.88 3.56 12.87
C LEU A 8 -7.22 4.25 12.54
N PRO A 9 -7.99 4.68 13.57
CA PRO A 9 -9.28 5.35 13.32
C PRO A 9 -9.18 6.56 12.40
N GLU A 10 -8.08 7.30 12.44
CA GLU A 10 -7.84 8.47 11.57
C GLU A 10 -7.35 8.09 10.17
N GLN A 11 -7.22 6.80 9.88
CA GLN A 11 -6.76 6.30 8.59
C GLN A 11 -7.77 5.30 8.03
N PRO A 12 -8.93 5.78 7.54
CA PRO A 12 -10.03 4.90 7.15
C PRO A 12 -9.78 4.13 5.85
N ILE A 13 -8.76 4.48 5.08
CA ILE A 13 -8.47 3.85 3.79
C ILE A 13 -7.01 3.45 3.72
N PHE A 14 -6.76 2.26 3.17
CA PHE A 14 -5.43 1.76 2.87
C PHE A 14 -5.18 1.93 1.36
N TYR A 15 -4.01 2.43 0.99
CA TYR A 15 -3.69 2.79 -0.40
C TYR A 15 -2.52 1.95 -0.95
N PRO A 16 -2.74 0.71 -1.39
CA PRO A 16 -1.68 0.00 -2.09
C PRO A 16 -1.45 0.62 -3.46
N VAL A 17 -0.19 0.91 -3.79
CA VAL A 17 0.17 1.57 -5.04
C VAL A 17 0.62 0.56 -6.08
N LEU A 18 0.53 0.93 -7.36
CA LEU A 18 0.75 0.03 -8.49
C LEU A 18 2.16 0.14 -9.09
N SER A 19 2.98 1.09 -8.62
CA SER A 19 4.35 1.22 -9.12
C SER A 19 5.33 1.41 -7.97
N GLU A 20 6.53 0.83 -8.13
CA GLU A 20 7.60 1.02 -7.17
C GLU A 20 8.04 2.49 -7.13
N GLU A 21 8.07 3.15 -8.27
CA GLU A 21 8.42 4.56 -8.36
C GLU A 21 7.55 5.44 -7.48
N TYR A 22 6.23 5.22 -7.52
CA TYR A 22 5.30 5.97 -6.68
C TYR A 22 5.49 5.62 -5.20
N ALA A 23 5.70 4.35 -4.88
CA ALA A 23 5.94 3.92 -3.50
C ALA A 23 7.22 4.53 -2.93
N VAL A 24 8.29 4.60 -3.72
CA VAL A 24 9.55 5.25 -3.34
C VAL A 24 9.32 6.73 -3.06
N LYS A 25 8.56 7.40 -3.92
CA LYS A 25 8.24 8.82 -3.74
C LYS A 25 7.51 9.06 -2.42
N ILE A 26 6.52 8.25 -2.10
CA ILE A 26 5.78 8.37 -0.84
C ILE A 26 6.71 8.15 0.35
N ALA A 27 7.52 7.10 0.32
CA ALA A 27 8.42 6.78 1.42
C ALA A 27 9.44 7.90 1.65
N ARG A 28 10.09 8.37 0.58
CA ARG A 28 11.14 9.36 0.67
C ARG A 28 10.61 10.76 0.95
N ASP A 29 9.58 11.19 0.22
CA ASP A 29 9.16 12.60 0.25
C ASP A 29 8.09 12.88 1.31
N TRP A 30 7.31 11.88 1.69
CA TRP A 30 6.21 12.07 2.64
C TRP A 30 6.46 11.39 4.00
N ASN A 31 6.91 10.14 4.00
CA ASN A 31 7.06 9.38 5.24
C ASN A 31 8.30 9.79 6.03
N VAL A 32 9.44 10.01 5.36
CA VAL A 32 10.65 10.45 6.06
C VAL A 32 10.43 11.79 6.76
N PRO A 33 9.90 12.85 6.09
CA PRO A 33 9.64 14.12 6.79
C PRO A 33 8.62 13.98 7.92
N ALA A 34 7.62 13.11 7.79
CA ALA A 34 6.55 12.99 8.77
C ALA A 34 6.94 12.17 10.00
N SER A 35 7.75 11.13 9.84
CA SER A 35 8.03 10.18 10.92
C SER A 35 9.49 9.77 11.04
N GLY A 36 10.39 10.35 10.24
CA GLY A 36 11.82 10.08 10.30
C GLY A 36 12.27 8.86 9.50
N SER A 37 11.36 8.08 8.98
CA SER A 37 11.69 6.92 8.14
C SER A 37 10.56 6.57 7.21
N GLY A 38 10.90 5.88 6.11
CA GLY A 38 9.92 5.35 5.18
C GLY A 38 10.41 4.04 4.58
N TYR A 39 9.48 3.12 4.36
CA TYR A 39 9.79 1.80 3.82
C TYR A 39 8.95 1.56 2.58
N VAL A 40 9.54 0.90 1.58
CA VAL A 40 8.82 0.41 0.41
C VAL A 40 8.71 -1.10 0.55
N THR A 41 7.48 -1.61 0.49
CA THR A 41 7.21 -3.04 0.54
C THR A 41 6.61 -3.51 -0.78
N ARG A 42 6.89 -4.77 -1.13
CA ARG A 42 6.32 -5.43 -2.30
C ARG A 42 5.57 -6.66 -1.86
N PHE A 43 4.40 -6.88 -2.44
CA PHE A 43 3.58 -8.04 -2.15
C PHE A 43 2.68 -8.36 -3.32
N GLU A 44 2.19 -9.60 -3.35
CA GLU A 44 1.25 -10.05 -4.38
C GLU A 44 -0.12 -10.25 -3.75
N VAL A 45 -1.17 -9.88 -4.48
CA VAL A 45 -2.55 -10.01 -4.03
C VAL A 45 -3.34 -10.72 -5.12
N ARG A 46 -4.25 -11.62 -4.73
CA ARG A 46 -5.10 -12.33 -5.69
C ARG A 46 -5.88 -11.34 -6.55
N ARG A 47 -5.84 -11.57 -7.86
CA ARG A 47 -6.52 -10.68 -8.81
C ARG A 47 -8.03 -10.64 -8.59
N ASP A 48 -8.64 -11.77 -8.26
CA ASP A 48 -10.08 -11.84 -8.03
C ASP A 48 -10.53 -10.94 -6.87
N PHE A 49 -9.68 -10.74 -5.86
CA PHE A 49 -9.95 -9.79 -4.80
C PHE A 49 -9.85 -8.35 -5.32
N LEU A 50 -8.78 -8.02 -6.04
CA LEU A 50 -8.56 -6.66 -6.54
C LEU A 50 -9.58 -6.25 -7.60
N ASP A 51 -10.19 -7.19 -8.28
CA ASP A 51 -11.22 -6.91 -9.28
C ASP A 51 -12.48 -6.25 -8.68
N ASN A 52 -12.63 -6.30 -7.36
CA ASN A 52 -13.71 -5.62 -6.65
C ASN A 52 -13.46 -4.11 -6.49
N TYR A 53 -12.27 -3.62 -6.87
CA TYR A 53 -11.88 -2.22 -6.68
C TYR A 53 -11.45 -1.61 -8.00
N SER A 54 -11.71 -0.31 -8.16
CA SER A 54 -11.22 0.44 -9.30
C SER A 54 -9.85 1.02 -9.01
N VAL A 55 -9.00 1.08 -10.03
CA VAL A 55 -7.71 1.78 -9.93
C VAL A 55 -7.97 3.28 -9.90
N GLN A 56 -7.44 3.97 -8.90
CA GLN A 56 -7.54 5.41 -8.77
C GLN A 56 -6.22 6.05 -9.20
N LYS A 57 -6.31 7.18 -9.88
CA LYS A 57 -5.12 7.92 -10.33
C LYS A 57 -4.95 9.17 -9.49
N ALA A 58 -3.77 9.30 -8.89
CA ALA A 58 -3.47 10.41 -7.97
C ALA A 58 -2.44 11.34 -8.60
N GLY A 59 -2.81 12.09 -9.64
CA GLY A 59 -1.96 13.12 -10.21
C GLY A 59 -1.07 12.71 -11.37
N GLY A 60 -1.35 11.60 -12.04
CA GLY A 60 -0.58 11.18 -13.20
C GLY A 60 -0.66 9.68 -13.44
N SER A 61 -0.29 9.26 -14.65
CA SER A 61 -0.40 7.85 -15.02
C SER A 61 0.50 6.90 -14.19
N ALA A 62 1.60 7.42 -13.66
CA ALA A 62 2.51 6.65 -12.81
C ALA A 62 2.05 6.58 -11.36
N HIS A 63 1.05 7.38 -10.97
CA HIS A 63 0.56 7.48 -9.60
C HIS A 63 -0.78 6.77 -9.45
N SER A 64 -0.82 5.48 -9.77
CA SER A 64 -2.03 4.67 -9.65
C SER A 64 -2.05 3.91 -8.33
N GLU A 65 -3.24 3.80 -7.73
CA GLU A 65 -3.40 3.16 -6.44
C GLU A 65 -4.80 2.54 -6.31
N TYR A 66 -4.94 1.62 -5.36
CA TYR A 66 -6.25 1.12 -4.94
C TYR A 66 -6.64 1.78 -3.62
N TRP A 67 -7.91 1.92 -3.38
CA TRP A 67 -8.45 2.42 -2.11
C TRP A 67 -9.18 1.27 -1.41
N ILE A 68 -8.57 0.75 -0.36
CA ILE A 68 -9.10 -0.38 0.40
C ILE A 68 -9.65 0.16 1.73
N PRO A 69 -10.98 0.09 1.97
CA PRO A 69 -11.54 0.54 3.24
C PRO A 69 -10.96 -0.24 4.42
N ALA A 70 -10.78 0.45 5.55
CA ALA A 70 -10.18 -0.16 6.74
C ALA A 70 -10.93 -1.41 7.21
N GLU A 71 -12.26 -1.42 7.10
CA GLU A 71 -13.08 -2.57 7.48
C GLU A 71 -12.88 -3.79 6.59
N GLU A 72 -12.22 -3.63 5.44
CA GLU A 72 -11.92 -4.75 4.53
C GLU A 72 -10.47 -5.23 4.62
N MET A 73 -9.70 -4.72 5.57
CA MET A 73 -8.28 -5.10 5.71
C MET A 73 -8.09 -6.58 6.05
N THR A 74 -8.99 -7.19 6.80
CA THR A 74 -8.90 -8.63 7.09
C THR A 74 -8.99 -9.44 5.79
N ALA A 75 -9.96 -9.11 4.93
CA ALA A 75 -10.12 -9.78 3.65
C ALA A 75 -8.93 -9.50 2.72
N PHE A 76 -8.42 -8.25 2.74
CA PHE A 76 -7.23 -7.89 1.97
C PHE A 76 -6.03 -8.73 2.39
N ASN A 77 -5.77 -8.84 3.69
CA ASN A 77 -4.65 -9.62 4.20
C ASN A 77 -4.76 -11.10 3.81
N GLU A 78 -5.97 -11.66 3.82
CA GLU A 78 -6.21 -13.04 3.40
C GLU A 78 -5.96 -13.25 1.91
N ALA A 79 -6.05 -12.21 1.10
CA ALA A 79 -5.82 -12.28 -0.34
C ALA A 79 -4.35 -12.12 -0.71
N ILE A 80 -3.46 -11.79 0.24
CA ILE A 80 -2.02 -11.68 -0.01
C ILE A 80 -1.44 -13.07 -0.26
N ILE A 81 -0.66 -13.19 -1.35
CA ILE A 81 0.01 -14.44 -1.73
C ILE A 81 1.46 -14.36 -1.28
N GLY A 82 1.88 -15.27 -0.39
CA GLY A 82 3.25 -15.30 0.10
C GLY A 82 3.53 -14.23 1.13
N GLU A 83 4.74 -13.70 1.13
CA GLU A 83 5.18 -12.74 2.14
C GLU A 83 5.29 -11.33 1.60
N ILE A 84 5.16 -10.36 2.49
CA ILE A 84 5.42 -8.95 2.20
C ILE A 84 6.91 -8.72 2.36
N GLU A 85 7.56 -8.22 1.30
CA GLU A 85 9.01 -7.96 1.29
C GLU A 85 9.30 -6.48 1.42
N VAL A 86 10.26 -6.11 2.25
CA VAL A 86 10.80 -4.75 2.29
C VAL A 86 11.86 -4.65 1.20
N VAL A 87 11.62 -3.80 0.20
CA VAL A 87 12.53 -3.66 -0.95
C VAL A 87 13.34 -2.37 -0.92
N ALA A 88 12.97 -1.40 -0.10
CA ALA A 88 13.73 -0.16 0.09
C ALA A 88 13.42 0.45 1.44
N GLU A 89 14.40 1.17 1.98
CA GLU A 89 14.28 1.85 3.27
C GLU A 89 14.92 3.23 3.15
N PHE A 90 14.22 4.25 3.65
CA PHE A 90 14.67 5.64 3.67
C PHE A 90 14.60 6.20 5.09
N ARG A 91 15.60 7.02 5.45
CA ARG A 91 15.68 7.62 6.77
C ARG A 91 16.05 9.10 6.71
#